data_4c2f429aaa78fd65ffcfdbe2296296dd
#
_entry.id   4c2f429aaa78fd65ffcfdbe2296296dd
#
_cell.length_a   1.000
_cell.length_b   1.000
_cell.length_c   1.000
_cell.angle_alpha   90.00
_cell.angle_beta   90.00
_cell.angle_gamma   90.00
#
_symmetry.space_group_name_H-M   'P 1'
#
loop_
_entity.id
_entity.type
_entity.pdbx_description
1 polymer ?
#
loop_
_entity_poly.entity_id
_entity_poly.type
_entity_poly.pdbx_seq_one_letter_code
_entity_poly.pdbx_strand_id
1 'polypeptide(L)'
;VFMRDFEYAKDKVLMGKERRSLILSDEEKRITAYHEGGHALVAKLLPGTDPVHKVTIIPRGRALGVTMQLPEGDRHGYSKAFLQNNLMVLLAGRVAEEIIFDTITTGAGNDIERATGMARKMVCEWGMSDVVGPMTIGEQGEEVFIGRDWGHARNYSEDTARIVDAEIKKLVETARENCHKLLQENINLLHALAKALLDRETITGDDIDLLVKGEPLPPFDADGSAAKQEPAAPAPASADAEGETFKLEAEPSQDGGTGEKTQDETKQQ
;
A
#
# COMPACT_ATOMS: atom_id res chain seq x y z
N VAL A 1 -23.85 10.61 11.73
CA VAL A 1 -22.57 10.24 11.12
C VAL A 1 -22.24 8.83 11.56
N PHE A 2 -22.07 7.92 10.61
CA PHE A 2 -21.76 6.51 10.85
C PHE A 2 -20.31 6.23 10.42
N MET A 3 -19.72 5.10 10.84
CA MET A 3 -18.37 4.70 10.45
C MET A 3 -18.17 4.67 8.93
N ARG A 4 -19.19 4.25 8.18
CA ARG A 4 -19.18 4.25 6.70
C ARG A 4 -18.94 5.65 6.11
N ASP A 5 -19.43 6.73 6.79
CA ASP A 5 -19.24 8.10 6.30
C ASP A 5 -17.77 8.54 6.42
N PHE A 6 -17.08 8.07 7.48
CA PHE A 6 -15.65 8.27 7.66
C PHE A 6 -14.84 7.47 6.63
N GLU A 7 -15.20 6.21 6.40
CA GLU A 7 -14.52 5.39 5.37
C GLU A 7 -14.69 5.99 3.98
N TYR A 8 -15.91 6.44 3.64
CA TYR A 8 -16.15 7.12 2.37
C TYR A 8 -15.33 8.42 2.25
N ALA A 9 -15.27 9.22 3.32
CA ALA A 9 -14.47 10.45 3.32
C ALA A 9 -12.97 10.14 3.17
N LYS A 10 -12.46 9.11 3.87
CA LYS A 10 -11.09 8.62 3.75
C LYS A 10 -10.78 8.19 2.31
N ASP A 11 -11.63 7.37 1.72
CA ASP A 11 -11.48 6.91 0.34
C ASP A 11 -11.46 8.07 -0.65
N LYS A 12 -12.35 9.06 -0.44
CA LYS A 12 -12.40 10.25 -1.29
C LYS A 12 -11.14 11.10 -1.20
N VAL A 13 -10.53 11.20 -0.01
CA VAL A 13 -9.28 11.95 0.20
C VAL A 13 -8.09 11.20 -0.39
N LEU A 14 -7.99 9.90 -0.15
CA LEU A 14 -6.83 9.10 -0.51
C LEU A 14 -6.84 8.63 -1.97
N MET A 15 -7.98 8.20 -2.49
CA MET A 15 -8.12 7.67 -3.86
C MET A 15 -8.73 8.68 -4.85
N GLY A 16 -9.24 9.82 -4.35
CA GLY A 16 -9.94 10.80 -5.18
C GLY A 16 -11.44 10.51 -5.35
N LYS A 17 -12.14 11.45 -5.99
CA LYS A 17 -13.58 11.35 -6.23
C LYS A 17 -13.90 10.28 -7.28
N GLU A 18 -14.90 9.43 -7.02
CA GLU A 18 -15.44 8.49 -7.99
C GLU A 18 -16.03 9.20 -9.21
N ARG A 19 -15.80 8.64 -10.38
CA ARG A 19 -16.30 9.12 -11.66
C ARG A 19 -17.26 8.10 -12.28
N ARG A 20 -18.35 7.79 -11.57
CA ARG A 20 -19.37 6.82 -12.03
C ARG A 20 -20.07 7.23 -13.34
N SER A 21 -19.93 8.50 -13.73
CA SER A 21 -20.45 8.99 -15.02
C SER A 21 -19.59 8.59 -16.22
N LEU A 22 -18.38 8.10 -16.00
CA LEU A 22 -17.52 7.58 -17.04
C LEU A 22 -17.91 6.12 -17.31
N ILE A 23 -18.54 5.90 -18.45
CA ILE A 23 -18.93 4.55 -18.88
C ILE A 23 -17.73 3.92 -19.56
N LEU A 24 -17.17 2.89 -18.94
CA LEU A 24 -16.14 2.03 -19.54
C LEU A 24 -16.81 0.92 -20.37
N SER A 25 -16.20 0.56 -21.48
CA SER A 25 -16.56 -0.65 -22.21
C SER A 25 -16.25 -1.91 -21.37
N ASP A 26 -16.91 -3.02 -21.66
CA ASP A 26 -16.66 -4.28 -20.94
C ASP A 26 -15.21 -4.76 -21.11
N GLU A 27 -14.60 -4.45 -22.25
CA GLU A 27 -13.18 -4.74 -22.51
C GLU A 27 -12.26 -3.89 -21.62
N GLU A 28 -12.51 -2.58 -21.53
CA GLU A 28 -11.74 -1.69 -20.66
C GLU A 28 -11.89 -2.08 -19.17
N LYS A 29 -13.10 -2.43 -18.74
CA LYS A 29 -13.32 -2.95 -17.38
C LYS A 29 -12.54 -4.23 -17.13
N ARG A 30 -12.51 -5.13 -18.10
CA ARG A 30 -11.77 -6.38 -18.01
C ARG A 30 -10.27 -6.13 -17.91
N ILE A 31 -9.72 -5.28 -18.77
CA ILE A 31 -8.29 -4.89 -18.73
C ILE A 31 -7.97 -4.28 -17.37
N THR A 32 -8.78 -3.34 -16.91
CA THR A 32 -8.59 -2.69 -15.61
C THR A 32 -8.66 -3.69 -14.45
N ALA A 33 -9.58 -4.66 -14.49
CA ALA A 33 -9.70 -5.66 -13.44
C ALA A 33 -8.46 -6.57 -13.33
N TYR A 34 -7.86 -6.95 -14.45
CA TYR A 34 -6.61 -7.71 -14.43
C TYR A 34 -5.41 -6.86 -14.04
N HIS A 35 -5.37 -5.60 -14.46
CA HIS A 35 -4.33 -4.64 -14.08
C HIS A 35 -4.31 -4.44 -12.57
N GLU A 36 -5.42 -4.04 -11.97
CA GLU A 36 -5.54 -3.83 -10.54
C GLU A 36 -5.41 -5.15 -9.74
N GLY A 37 -5.96 -6.24 -10.29
CA GLY A 37 -5.79 -7.58 -9.73
C GLY A 37 -4.32 -8.01 -9.68
N GLY A 38 -3.53 -7.64 -10.70
CA GLY A 38 -2.08 -7.86 -10.74
C GLY A 38 -1.37 -7.15 -9.58
N HIS A 39 -1.60 -5.84 -9.41
CA HIS A 39 -1.04 -5.07 -8.31
C HIS A 39 -1.40 -5.68 -6.96
N ALA A 40 -2.67 -6.00 -6.76
CA ALA A 40 -3.17 -6.55 -5.50
C ALA A 40 -2.57 -7.92 -5.18
N LEU A 41 -2.50 -8.81 -6.18
CA LEU A 41 -1.96 -10.16 -6.00
C LEU A 41 -0.48 -10.14 -5.66
N VAL A 42 0.31 -9.37 -6.40
CA VAL A 42 1.76 -9.26 -6.16
C VAL A 42 2.03 -8.63 -4.80
N ALA A 43 1.31 -7.57 -4.43
CA ALA A 43 1.40 -6.95 -3.12
C ALA A 43 1.06 -7.94 -1.99
N LYS A 44 0.07 -8.82 -2.20
CA LYS A 44 -0.33 -9.80 -1.18
C LYS A 44 0.65 -10.96 -1.01
N LEU A 45 1.26 -11.41 -2.12
CA LEU A 45 2.16 -12.57 -2.09
C LEU A 45 3.59 -12.23 -1.65
N LEU A 46 4.03 -10.99 -1.84
CA LEU A 46 5.39 -10.59 -1.49
C LEU A 46 5.52 -10.25 0.01
N PRO A 47 6.56 -10.75 0.68
CA PRO A 47 6.78 -10.44 2.08
C PRO A 47 7.22 -8.98 2.26
N GLY A 48 6.71 -8.35 3.32
CA GLY A 48 7.13 -7.03 3.75
C GLY A 48 6.61 -5.85 2.90
N THR A 49 5.78 -6.08 1.89
CA THR A 49 5.02 -5.04 1.19
C THR A 49 3.94 -4.46 2.10
N ASP A 50 3.48 -3.26 1.79
CA ASP A 50 2.35 -2.69 2.52
C ASP A 50 1.06 -3.46 2.19
N PRO A 51 0.20 -3.74 3.18
CA PRO A 51 -1.02 -4.50 2.95
C PRO A 51 -1.98 -3.76 2.03
N VAL A 52 -2.66 -4.53 1.19
CA VAL A 52 -3.72 -4.01 0.32
C VAL A 52 -4.93 -3.69 1.19
N HIS A 53 -5.37 -2.45 1.16
CA HIS A 53 -6.55 -1.99 1.87
C HIS A 53 -7.81 -2.17 1.02
N LYS A 54 -7.76 -1.71 -0.23
CA LYS A 54 -8.90 -1.72 -1.14
C LYS A 54 -8.44 -1.72 -2.60
N VAL A 55 -9.17 -2.43 -3.45
CA VAL A 55 -8.97 -2.45 -4.89
C VAL A 55 -10.29 -2.11 -5.58
N THR A 56 -10.27 -1.24 -6.55
CA THR A 56 -11.48 -0.83 -7.26
C THR A 56 -11.22 -0.61 -8.75
N ILE A 57 -12.18 -0.99 -9.58
CA ILE A 57 -12.23 -0.69 -11.01
C ILE A 57 -13.18 0.46 -11.33
N ILE A 58 -13.72 1.12 -10.29
CA ILE A 58 -14.49 2.36 -10.46
C ILE A 58 -13.49 3.48 -10.75
N PRO A 59 -13.62 4.22 -11.86
CA PRO A 59 -12.69 5.30 -12.18
C PRO A 59 -12.64 6.38 -11.10
N ARG A 60 -11.43 6.79 -10.74
CA ARG A 60 -11.16 7.83 -9.72
C ARG A 60 -10.13 8.82 -10.23
N GLY A 61 -10.44 10.10 -10.21
CA GLY A 61 -9.55 11.13 -10.72
C GLY A 61 -9.19 10.89 -12.20
N ARG A 62 -7.93 10.57 -12.49
CA ARG A 62 -7.43 10.23 -13.83
C ARG A 62 -7.27 8.72 -14.06
N ALA A 63 -7.31 7.92 -13.00
CA ALA A 63 -7.14 6.48 -13.07
C ALA A 63 -8.46 5.78 -13.39
N LEU A 64 -8.39 4.69 -14.15
CA LEU A 64 -9.53 3.83 -14.47
C LEU A 64 -9.83 2.83 -13.34
N GLY A 65 -8.81 2.48 -12.55
CA GLY A 65 -8.89 1.70 -11.32
C GLY A 65 -7.87 2.20 -10.31
N VAL A 66 -7.91 1.67 -9.11
CA VAL A 66 -6.96 2.01 -8.03
C VAL A 66 -6.76 0.81 -7.11
N THR A 67 -5.53 0.41 -6.93
CA THR A 67 -5.10 -0.50 -5.85
C THR A 67 -4.48 0.31 -4.74
N MET A 68 -5.14 0.32 -3.58
CA MET A 68 -4.71 1.10 -2.43
C MET A 68 -4.04 0.21 -1.40
N GLN A 69 -2.80 0.53 -1.09
CA GLN A 69 -2.04 -0.04 0.02
C GLN A 69 -1.95 0.97 1.15
N LEU A 70 -2.03 0.50 2.39
CA LEU A 70 -1.86 1.33 3.58
C LEU A 70 -0.74 0.74 4.45
N PRO A 71 0.28 1.53 4.79
CA PRO A 71 1.31 1.10 5.72
C PRO A 71 0.71 0.75 7.09
N GLU A 72 1.15 -0.33 7.72
CA GLU A 72 0.72 -0.72 9.07
C GLU A 72 1.33 0.15 10.18
N GLY A 73 2.34 0.95 9.85
CA GLY A 73 3.01 1.82 10.81
C GLY A 73 3.96 2.80 10.16
N ASP A 74 4.50 3.71 10.95
CA ASP A 74 5.47 4.70 10.51
C ASP A 74 6.81 4.03 10.20
N ARG A 75 7.19 4.03 8.93
CA ARG A 75 8.51 3.55 8.48
C ARG A 75 9.43 4.73 8.24
N HIS A 76 10.53 4.77 8.95
CA HIS A 76 11.55 5.80 8.80
C HIS A 76 12.66 5.43 7.81
N GLY A 77 12.68 4.18 7.32
CA GLY A 77 13.65 3.70 6.33
C GLY A 77 13.14 2.51 5.54
N TYR A 78 13.62 2.36 4.33
CA TYR A 78 13.25 1.27 3.41
C TYR A 78 14.49 0.44 3.07
N SER A 79 14.39 -0.89 3.22
CA SER A 79 15.45 -1.80 2.81
C SER A 79 15.49 -1.98 1.29
N LYS A 80 16.64 -2.39 0.74
CA LYS A 80 16.79 -2.74 -0.69
C LYS A 80 15.75 -3.79 -1.11
N ALA A 81 15.52 -4.81 -0.27
CA ALA A 81 14.54 -5.87 -0.54
C ALA A 81 13.10 -5.32 -0.60
N PHE A 82 12.71 -4.43 0.32
CA PHE A 82 11.42 -3.77 0.28
C PHE A 82 11.20 -2.98 -1.02
N LEU A 83 12.20 -2.21 -1.44
CA LEU A 83 12.12 -1.42 -2.67
C LEU A 83 12.07 -2.30 -3.92
N GLN A 84 12.81 -3.42 -3.94
CA GLN A 84 12.72 -4.39 -5.03
C GLN A 84 11.33 -5.02 -5.13
N ASN A 85 10.70 -5.38 -3.99
CA ASN A 85 9.34 -5.86 -3.95
C ASN A 85 8.34 -4.79 -4.43
N ASN A 86 8.53 -3.53 -4.04
CA ASN A 86 7.71 -2.42 -4.55
C ASN A 86 7.85 -2.19 -6.06
N LEU A 87 9.04 -2.38 -6.63
CA LEU A 87 9.21 -2.37 -8.09
C LEU A 87 8.36 -3.44 -8.76
N MET A 88 8.31 -4.66 -8.17
CA MET A 88 7.46 -5.73 -8.69
C MET A 88 5.98 -5.36 -8.60
N VAL A 89 5.53 -4.78 -7.47
CA VAL A 89 4.15 -4.32 -7.30
C VAL A 89 3.80 -3.26 -8.33
N LEU A 90 4.66 -2.25 -8.56
CA LEU A 90 4.41 -1.20 -9.54
C LEU A 90 4.32 -1.72 -10.99
N LEU A 91 5.05 -2.77 -11.32
CA LEU A 91 5.04 -3.36 -12.67
C LEU A 91 3.93 -4.40 -12.87
N ALA A 92 3.27 -4.82 -11.79
CA ALA A 92 2.37 -5.97 -11.78
C ALA A 92 1.13 -5.78 -12.67
N GLY A 93 0.55 -4.58 -12.72
CA GLY A 93 -0.58 -4.29 -13.58
C GLY A 93 -0.24 -4.51 -15.06
N ARG A 94 0.88 -3.93 -15.53
CA ARG A 94 1.37 -4.13 -16.89
C ARG A 94 1.69 -5.59 -17.20
N VAL A 95 2.33 -6.30 -16.27
CA VAL A 95 2.70 -7.71 -16.44
C VAL A 95 1.44 -8.59 -16.50
N ALA A 96 0.41 -8.27 -15.73
CA ALA A 96 -0.87 -8.96 -15.79
C ALA A 96 -1.55 -8.76 -17.16
N GLU A 97 -1.54 -7.53 -17.71
CA GLU A 97 -2.02 -7.27 -19.08
C GLU A 97 -1.24 -8.08 -20.11
N GLU A 98 0.08 -8.11 -20.03
CA GLU A 98 0.97 -8.86 -20.93
C GLU A 98 0.65 -10.36 -20.92
N ILE A 99 0.48 -10.97 -19.74
CA ILE A 99 0.18 -12.40 -19.59
C ILE A 99 -1.20 -12.78 -20.13
N ILE A 100 -2.22 -11.93 -19.87
CA ILE A 100 -3.63 -12.28 -20.13
C ILE A 100 -4.08 -11.91 -21.55
N PHE A 101 -3.62 -10.75 -22.03
CA PHE A 101 -4.11 -10.17 -23.28
C PHE A 101 -3.07 -10.17 -24.41
N ASP A 102 -1.83 -10.58 -24.11
CA ASP A 102 -0.69 -10.47 -25.04
C ASP A 102 -0.54 -9.06 -25.64
N THR A 103 -0.90 -8.05 -24.83
CA THR A 103 -0.87 -6.63 -25.21
C THR A 103 -0.48 -5.76 -24.04
N ILE A 104 -0.13 -4.51 -24.35
CA ILE A 104 0.31 -3.53 -23.39
C ILE A 104 -0.44 -2.25 -23.65
N THR A 105 -1.05 -1.68 -22.61
CA THR A 105 -1.79 -0.43 -22.73
C THR A 105 -1.02 0.76 -22.17
N THR A 106 -1.48 1.97 -22.48
CA THR A 106 -0.95 3.21 -21.92
C THR A 106 -1.35 3.39 -20.45
N GLY A 107 -2.26 2.57 -19.93
CA GLY A 107 -2.74 2.62 -18.54
C GLY A 107 -1.62 2.47 -17.51
N ALA A 108 -0.62 1.64 -17.82
CA ALA A 108 0.55 1.43 -16.97
C ALA A 108 1.59 2.57 -16.99
N GLY A 109 1.33 3.69 -17.69
CA GLY A 109 2.32 4.75 -17.87
C GLY A 109 2.81 5.36 -16.56
N ASN A 110 1.91 5.63 -15.62
CA ASN A 110 2.26 6.17 -14.31
C ASN A 110 3.07 5.19 -13.46
N ASP A 111 2.74 3.91 -13.51
CA ASP A 111 3.44 2.87 -12.74
C ASP A 111 4.86 2.67 -13.25
N ILE A 112 5.06 2.73 -14.57
CA ILE A 112 6.39 2.68 -15.19
C ILE A 112 7.21 3.91 -14.79
N GLU A 113 6.62 5.10 -14.79
CA GLU A 113 7.28 6.33 -14.37
C GLU A 113 7.74 6.23 -12.91
N ARG A 114 6.86 5.79 -12.02
CA ARG A 114 7.15 5.58 -10.59
C ARG A 114 8.22 4.51 -10.38
N ALA A 115 8.12 3.38 -11.08
CA ALA A 115 9.11 2.30 -11.01
C ALA A 115 10.49 2.78 -11.47
N THR A 116 10.56 3.48 -12.60
CA THR A 116 11.81 4.03 -13.12
C THR A 116 12.39 5.08 -12.18
N GLY A 117 11.57 5.97 -11.64
CA GLY A 117 11.98 6.97 -10.65
C GLY A 117 12.52 6.33 -9.37
N MET A 118 11.88 5.27 -8.87
CA MET A 118 12.34 4.51 -7.70
C MET A 118 13.68 3.81 -7.99
N ALA A 119 13.81 3.11 -9.10
CA ALA A 119 15.06 2.44 -9.49
C ALA A 119 16.21 3.44 -9.64
N ARG A 120 15.94 4.63 -10.20
CA ARG A 120 16.92 5.72 -10.29
C ARG A 120 17.39 6.18 -8.92
N LYS A 121 16.48 6.39 -7.97
CA LYS A 121 16.83 6.75 -6.59
C LYS A 121 17.64 5.66 -5.90
N MET A 122 17.29 4.38 -6.10
CA MET A 122 18.06 3.26 -5.56
C MET A 122 19.51 3.26 -6.04
N VAL A 123 19.74 3.55 -7.32
CA VAL A 123 21.09 3.57 -7.91
C VAL A 123 21.84 4.86 -7.59
N CYS A 124 21.18 6.01 -7.78
CA CYS A 124 21.85 7.30 -7.78
C CYS A 124 21.90 8.00 -6.42
N GLU A 125 20.90 7.78 -5.57
CA GLU A 125 20.77 8.52 -4.31
C GLU A 125 21.07 7.66 -3.08
N TRP A 126 20.63 6.39 -3.10
CA TRP A 126 20.69 5.51 -1.92
C TRP A 126 21.84 4.50 -1.93
N GLY A 127 22.68 4.52 -3.00
CA GLY A 127 23.85 3.64 -3.11
C GLY A 127 23.52 2.15 -3.05
N MET A 128 22.36 1.75 -3.61
CA MET A 128 21.85 0.37 -3.55
C MET A 128 22.28 -0.48 -4.74
N SER A 129 23.15 0.03 -5.64
CA SER A 129 23.78 -0.73 -6.72
C SER A 129 25.17 -1.18 -6.30
N ASP A 130 25.46 -2.47 -6.45
CA ASP A 130 26.77 -3.03 -6.13
C ASP A 130 27.84 -2.62 -7.17
N VAL A 131 27.41 -2.24 -8.39
CA VAL A 131 28.29 -1.81 -9.48
C VAL A 131 28.68 -0.34 -9.34
N VAL A 132 27.71 0.50 -9.00
CA VAL A 132 27.91 1.94 -8.78
C VAL A 132 28.57 2.20 -7.43
N GLY A 133 28.23 1.38 -6.42
CA GLY A 133 28.73 1.53 -5.05
C GLY A 133 27.94 2.55 -4.22
N PRO A 134 28.34 2.76 -2.95
CA PRO A 134 27.64 3.63 -2.01
C PRO A 134 28.04 5.11 -2.23
N MET A 135 27.66 5.63 -3.38
CA MET A 135 27.92 7.03 -3.76
C MET A 135 26.65 7.67 -4.34
N THR A 136 26.57 8.97 -4.24
CA THR A 136 25.50 9.76 -4.85
C THR A 136 25.95 10.23 -6.23
N ILE A 137 25.13 9.94 -7.26
CA ILE A 137 25.37 10.36 -8.64
C ILE A 137 24.20 11.20 -9.11
N GLY A 138 24.48 12.41 -9.60
CA GLY A 138 23.47 13.35 -10.10
C GLY A 138 23.54 14.69 -9.41
N GLU A 139 22.70 15.60 -9.81
CA GLU A 139 22.66 16.94 -9.25
C GLU A 139 22.16 16.90 -7.80
N GLN A 140 22.99 17.35 -6.86
CA GLN A 140 22.46 17.92 -5.63
C GLN A 140 21.76 19.20 -6.07
N GLY A 141 20.43 19.23 -5.92
CA GLY A 141 19.63 20.39 -6.28
C GLY A 141 20.14 21.65 -5.57
N GLU A 142 21.00 22.38 -6.24
CA GLU A 142 21.18 23.78 -5.90
C GLU A 142 19.86 24.48 -6.23
N GLU A 143 19.27 25.12 -5.24
CA GLU A 143 18.11 25.97 -5.38
C GLU A 143 18.31 26.89 -6.59
N VAL A 144 17.44 26.73 -7.58
CA VAL A 144 17.45 27.55 -8.79
C VAL A 144 17.21 29.00 -8.37
N PHE A 145 18.30 29.75 -8.25
CA PHE A 145 18.21 31.20 -8.13
C PHE A 145 17.69 31.75 -9.47
N ILE A 146 16.51 32.33 -9.43
CA ILE A 146 15.77 32.87 -10.58
C ILE A 146 16.71 33.72 -11.44
N GLY A 147 17.06 33.25 -12.64
CA GLY A 147 17.68 34.08 -13.66
C GLY A 147 18.79 33.53 -14.53
N ARG A 148 19.26 32.27 -14.34
CA ARG A 148 20.28 31.66 -15.21
C ARG A 148 19.91 30.23 -15.58
N ASP A 149 19.31 30.11 -16.74
CA ASP A 149 19.13 28.85 -17.46
C ASP A 149 20.47 28.49 -18.14
N TRP A 150 21.44 28.05 -17.35
CA TRP A 150 22.68 27.46 -17.87
C TRP A 150 22.49 25.96 -17.80
N GLY A 151 22.51 25.32 -18.98
CA GLY A 151 22.23 23.91 -19.16
C GLY A 151 22.88 23.07 -18.08
N HIS A 152 22.07 22.19 -17.47
CA HIS A 152 22.46 21.25 -16.42
C HIS A 152 23.67 20.42 -16.88
N ALA A 153 24.85 20.84 -16.50
CA ALA A 153 26.06 20.07 -16.75
C ALA A 153 26.04 18.84 -15.83
N ARG A 154 26.00 17.67 -16.42
CA ARG A 154 26.11 16.42 -15.65
C ARG A 154 27.45 16.43 -14.90
N ASN A 155 27.40 16.22 -13.58
CA ASN A 155 28.61 16.21 -12.72
C ASN A 155 29.36 14.85 -12.78
N TYR A 156 29.08 13.99 -13.76
CA TYR A 156 29.69 12.69 -13.92
C TYR A 156 29.95 12.37 -15.40
N SER A 157 30.90 11.45 -15.64
CA SER A 157 31.35 11.08 -16.98
C SER A 157 30.25 10.33 -17.77
N GLU A 158 30.36 10.33 -19.10
CA GLU A 158 29.47 9.55 -19.97
C GLU A 158 29.57 8.04 -19.68
N ASP A 159 30.72 7.54 -19.26
CA ASP A 159 30.87 6.13 -18.87
C ASP A 159 30.08 5.82 -17.59
N THR A 160 30.12 6.72 -16.61
CA THR A 160 29.28 6.60 -15.40
C THR A 160 27.79 6.65 -15.75
N ALA A 161 27.39 7.53 -16.67
CA ALA A 161 26.00 7.61 -17.14
C ALA A 161 25.52 6.27 -17.72
N ARG A 162 26.34 5.64 -18.58
CA ARG A 162 26.02 4.33 -19.16
C ARG A 162 25.89 3.23 -18.12
N ILE A 163 26.75 3.23 -17.10
CA ILE A 163 26.68 2.26 -15.99
C ILE A 163 25.39 2.47 -15.20
N VAL A 164 25.05 3.71 -14.87
CA VAL A 164 23.81 4.06 -14.15
C VAL A 164 22.58 3.61 -14.93
N ASP A 165 22.51 3.93 -16.23
CA ASP A 165 21.38 3.55 -17.09
C ASP A 165 21.26 2.01 -17.20
N ALA A 166 22.38 1.30 -17.28
CA ALA A 166 22.41 -0.17 -17.31
C ALA A 166 21.90 -0.78 -15.99
N GLU A 167 22.31 -0.23 -14.84
CA GLU A 167 21.86 -0.71 -13.52
C GLU A 167 20.37 -0.40 -13.26
N ILE A 168 19.89 0.79 -13.65
CA ILE A 168 18.45 1.13 -13.57
C ILE A 168 17.64 0.15 -14.42
N LYS A 169 18.03 -0.05 -15.68
CA LYS A 169 17.39 -0.99 -16.59
C LYS A 169 17.36 -2.40 -16.01
N LYS A 170 18.48 -2.88 -15.49
CA LYS A 170 18.61 -4.20 -14.87
C LYS A 170 17.66 -4.38 -13.67
N LEU A 171 17.54 -3.37 -12.78
CA LEU A 171 16.62 -3.42 -11.65
C LEU A 171 15.15 -3.56 -12.12
N VAL A 172 14.73 -2.75 -13.08
CA VAL A 172 13.38 -2.76 -13.62
C VAL A 172 13.08 -4.07 -14.37
N GLU A 173 14.01 -4.55 -15.21
CA GLU A 173 13.84 -5.81 -15.94
C GLU A 173 13.81 -7.01 -15.00
N THR A 174 14.69 -7.07 -14.00
CA THR A 174 14.68 -8.15 -13.00
C THR A 174 13.38 -8.15 -12.21
N ALA A 175 12.87 -6.99 -11.82
CA ALA A 175 11.58 -6.87 -11.14
C ALA A 175 10.43 -7.35 -12.04
N ARG A 176 10.44 -6.98 -13.34
CA ARG A 176 9.43 -7.44 -14.32
C ARG A 176 9.46 -8.96 -14.49
N GLU A 177 10.65 -9.54 -14.65
CA GLU A 177 10.79 -10.99 -14.84
C GLU A 177 10.32 -11.78 -13.61
N ASN A 178 10.70 -11.32 -12.41
CA ASN A 178 10.27 -11.95 -11.16
C ASN A 178 8.75 -11.81 -10.95
N CYS A 179 8.19 -10.64 -11.27
CA CYS A 179 6.76 -10.40 -11.24
C CYS A 179 6.01 -11.32 -12.23
N HIS A 180 6.53 -11.48 -13.45
CA HIS A 180 5.95 -12.36 -14.47
C HIS A 180 5.91 -13.81 -13.98
N LYS A 181 6.99 -14.32 -13.41
CA LYS A 181 7.04 -15.67 -12.83
C LYS A 181 6.01 -15.82 -11.71
N LEU A 182 5.97 -14.86 -10.77
CA LEU A 182 5.05 -14.89 -9.64
C LEU A 182 3.58 -14.91 -10.08
N LEU A 183 3.21 -14.06 -11.06
CA LEU A 183 1.84 -14.00 -11.59
C LEU A 183 1.50 -15.26 -12.38
N GLN A 184 2.44 -15.81 -13.14
CA GLN A 184 2.21 -17.03 -13.93
C GLN A 184 2.03 -18.25 -13.03
N GLU A 185 2.78 -18.36 -11.95
CA GLU A 185 2.63 -19.42 -10.94
C GLU A 185 1.28 -19.31 -10.20
N ASN A 186 0.72 -18.12 -10.10
CA ASN A 186 -0.52 -17.82 -9.39
C ASN A 186 -1.67 -17.36 -10.32
N ILE A 187 -1.65 -17.80 -11.57
CA ILE A 187 -2.58 -17.34 -12.62
C ILE A 187 -4.06 -17.57 -12.24
N ASN A 188 -4.38 -18.66 -11.55
CA ASN A 188 -5.73 -18.96 -11.10
C ASN A 188 -6.24 -17.95 -10.07
N LEU A 189 -5.34 -17.49 -9.18
CA LEU A 189 -5.69 -16.43 -8.21
C LEU A 189 -5.89 -15.09 -8.91
N LEU A 190 -5.10 -14.78 -9.92
CA LEU A 190 -5.28 -13.57 -10.74
C LEU A 190 -6.65 -13.58 -11.44
N HIS A 191 -7.06 -14.73 -12.01
CA HIS A 191 -8.40 -14.89 -12.59
C HIS A 191 -9.51 -14.72 -11.55
N ALA A 192 -9.34 -15.28 -10.36
CA ALA A 192 -10.33 -15.16 -9.28
C ALA A 192 -10.48 -13.72 -8.80
N LEU A 193 -9.38 -12.99 -8.64
CA LEU A 193 -9.38 -11.57 -8.28
C LEU A 193 -10.02 -10.70 -9.35
N ALA A 194 -9.64 -10.88 -10.62
CA ALA A 194 -10.22 -10.13 -11.72
C ALA A 194 -11.73 -10.38 -11.84
N LYS A 195 -12.17 -11.64 -11.67
CA LYS A 195 -13.60 -11.97 -11.64
C LYS A 195 -14.32 -11.28 -10.48
N ALA A 196 -13.76 -11.33 -9.27
CA ALA A 196 -14.35 -10.66 -8.12
C ALA A 196 -14.46 -9.14 -8.33
N LEU A 197 -13.45 -8.52 -8.95
CA LEU A 197 -13.50 -7.10 -9.32
C LEU A 197 -14.56 -6.79 -10.37
N LEU A 198 -14.75 -7.65 -11.37
CA LEU A 198 -15.80 -7.47 -12.37
C LEU A 198 -17.21 -7.63 -11.77
N ASP A 199 -17.37 -8.56 -10.82
CA ASP A 199 -18.66 -8.84 -10.19
C ASP A 199 -19.02 -7.77 -9.13
N ARG A 200 -18.06 -7.20 -8.41
CA ARG A 200 -18.27 -6.32 -7.24
C ARG A 200 -17.81 -4.89 -7.44
N GLU A 201 -17.05 -4.60 -8.51
CA GLU A 201 -16.39 -3.33 -8.81
C GLU A 201 -15.36 -2.88 -7.75
N THR A 202 -15.48 -3.36 -6.52
CA THR A 202 -14.56 -3.04 -5.41
C THR A 202 -14.45 -4.24 -4.47
N ILE A 203 -13.22 -4.56 -4.06
CA ILE A 203 -12.89 -5.61 -3.08
C ILE A 203 -11.95 -5.04 -2.02
N THR A 204 -12.02 -5.60 -0.81
CA THR A 204 -11.17 -5.22 0.34
C THR A 204 -9.97 -6.15 0.47
N GLY A 205 -9.01 -5.77 1.33
CA GLY A 205 -7.90 -6.66 1.69
C GLY A 205 -8.37 -8.00 2.28
N ASP A 206 -9.43 -7.99 3.08
CA ASP A 206 -10.02 -9.20 3.67
C ASP A 206 -10.62 -10.12 2.59
N ASP A 207 -11.27 -9.54 1.56
CA ASP A 207 -11.78 -10.32 0.42
C ASP A 207 -10.63 -10.99 -0.34
N ILE A 208 -9.49 -10.29 -0.51
CA ILE A 208 -8.30 -10.85 -1.15
C ILE A 208 -7.76 -12.01 -0.33
N ASP A 209 -7.75 -11.90 1.01
CA ASP A 209 -7.32 -12.96 1.90
C ASP A 209 -8.17 -14.22 1.79
N LEU A 210 -9.48 -14.08 1.68
CA LEU A 210 -10.39 -15.19 1.45
C LEU A 210 -10.10 -15.86 0.10
N LEU A 211 -9.94 -15.07 -0.97
CA LEU A 211 -9.64 -15.62 -2.30
C LEU A 211 -8.31 -16.37 -2.33
N VAL A 212 -7.26 -15.85 -1.67
CA VAL A 212 -5.95 -16.52 -1.58
C VAL A 212 -6.05 -17.83 -0.81
N LYS A 213 -6.93 -17.93 0.21
CA LYS A 213 -7.21 -19.17 0.95
C LYS A 213 -8.12 -20.15 0.19
N GLY A 214 -8.69 -19.72 -0.95
CA GLY A 214 -9.68 -20.51 -1.70
C GLY A 214 -11.07 -20.52 -1.06
N GLU A 215 -11.35 -19.57 -0.17
CA GLU A 215 -12.63 -19.43 0.50
C GLU A 215 -13.59 -18.57 -0.34
N PRO A 216 -14.91 -18.87 -0.31
CA PRO A 216 -15.90 -18.08 -1.03
C PRO A 216 -16.04 -16.69 -0.39
N LEU A 217 -16.20 -15.69 -1.24
CA LEU A 217 -16.48 -14.34 -0.77
C LEU A 217 -17.90 -14.26 -0.15
N PRO A 218 -18.08 -13.48 0.94
CA PRO A 218 -19.39 -13.28 1.54
C PRO A 218 -20.37 -12.66 0.54
N PRO A 219 -21.71 -12.86 0.72
CA PRO A 219 -22.70 -12.23 -0.14
C PRO A 219 -22.47 -10.72 -0.20
N PHE A 220 -22.60 -10.18 -1.40
CA PHE A 220 -22.42 -8.74 -1.64
C PHE A 220 -23.77 -8.05 -1.44
N ASP A 221 -23.87 -7.18 -0.44
CA ASP A 221 -25.00 -6.28 -0.31
C ASP A 221 -24.89 -5.17 -1.37
N ALA A 222 -25.97 -4.93 -2.12
CA ALA A 222 -26.02 -3.96 -3.21
C ALA A 222 -25.68 -2.50 -2.80
N ASP A 223 -25.44 -2.27 -1.51
CA ASP A 223 -25.07 -0.99 -0.90
C ASP A 223 -23.55 -0.85 -0.73
N GLY A 224 -22.73 -1.79 -1.25
CA GLY A 224 -21.26 -1.70 -1.27
C GLY A 224 -20.59 -1.91 0.10
N SER A 225 -21.29 -2.41 1.09
CA SER A 225 -20.74 -2.80 2.38
C SER A 225 -20.76 -4.32 2.51
N ALA A 226 -19.62 -4.94 2.74
CA ALA A 226 -19.59 -6.33 3.17
C ALA A 226 -20.46 -6.45 4.42
N ALA A 227 -21.46 -7.34 4.40
CA ALA A 227 -22.25 -7.64 5.58
C ALA A 227 -21.28 -8.13 6.65
N LYS A 228 -20.98 -7.29 7.64
CA LYS A 228 -20.30 -7.73 8.84
C LYS A 228 -21.17 -8.78 9.46
N GLN A 229 -20.73 -10.03 9.46
CA GLN A 229 -21.26 -11.01 10.39
C GLN A 229 -21.09 -10.40 11.78
N GLU A 230 -22.20 -10.00 12.40
CA GLU A 230 -22.20 -9.71 13.84
C GLU A 230 -21.58 -10.94 14.53
N PRO A 231 -20.60 -10.73 15.43
CA PRO A 231 -20.10 -11.82 16.23
C PRO A 231 -21.30 -12.45 16.93
N ALA A 232 -21.50 -13.76 16.74
CA ALA A 232 -22.56 -14.51 17.37
C ALA A 232 -22.63 -14.13 18.85
N ALA A 233 -23.79 -13.66 19.30
CA ALA A 233 -24.01 -13.29 20.67
C ALA A 233 -23.61 -14.49 21.56
N PRO A 234 -22.86 -14.28 22.66
CA PRO A 234 -22.53 -15.37 23.56
C PRO A 234 -23.82 -16.00 24.08
N ALA A 235 -23.88 -17.31 23.99
CA ALA A 235 -24.99 -18.09 24.50
C ALA A 235 -25.32 -17.67 25.94
N PRO A 236 -26.62 -17.60 26.36
CA PRO A 236 -26.95 -17.21 27.69
C PRO A 236 -26.39 -18.23 28.68
N ALA A 237 -25.53 -17.74 29.58
CA ALA A 237 -25.04 -18.52 30.71
C ALA A 237 -26.21 -18.95 31.55
N SER A 238 -26.32 -20.25 31.74
CA SER A 238 -27.27 -20.89 32.65
C SER A 238 -27.11 -20.28 34.05
N ALA A 239 -28.23 -19.73 34.55
CA ALA A 239 -28.36 -19.38 35.96
C ALA A 239 -28.41 -20.67 36.78
N ASP A 240 -27.52 -20.81 37.73
CA ASP A 240 -27.79 -21.52 38.99
C ASP A 240 -26.64 -21.25 39.98
N ALA A 241 -27.10 -20.96 41.18
CA ALA A 241 -26.45 -21.08 42.49
C ALA A 241 -26.03 -19.76 43.19
N GLU A 242 -26.95 -19.31 44.02
CA GLU A 242 -26.83 -19.13 45.47
C GLU A 242 -25.64 -18.23 46.01
N GLY A 243 -25.99 -17.07 46.44
CA GLY A 243 -26.05 -16.56 47.79
C GLY A 243 -24.73 -16.60 48.63
N GLU A 244 -24.06 -15.45 48.73
CA GLU A 244 -23.45 -15.09 49.99
C GLU A 244 -23.34 -13.57 50.10
N THR A 245 -24.05 -13.06 51.12
CA THR A 245 -24.02 -11.71 51.62
C THR A 245 -22.68 -11.40 52.27
N PHE A 246 -22.02 -10.35 51.84
CA PHE A 246 -20.92 -9.78 52.64
C PHE A 246 -21.24 -8.31 52.99
N LYS A 247 -21.25 -8.07 54.30
CA LYS A 247 -21.57 -6.81 54.95
C LYS A 247 -20.51 -5.75 54.71
N LEU A 248 -20.99 -4.54 54.45
CA LEU A 248 -20.24 -3.29 54.62
C LEU A 248 -19.98 -3.02 56.10
N GLU A 249 -18.76 -2.76 56.47
CA GLU A 249 -18.41 -1.97 57.63
C GLU A 249 -17.55 -0.78 57.21
N ALA A 250 -17.96 0.38 57.67
CA ALA A 250 -17.38 1.69 57.40
C ALA A 250 -16.48 2.17 58.54
N GLU A 251 -15.47 2.94 58.13
CA GLU A 251 -14.81 4.05 58.85
C GLU A 251 -13.78 3.73 59.98
N PRO A 252 -12.93 4.70 60.41
CA PRO A 252 -12.85 6.12 60.05
C PRO A 252 -11.43 6.71 59.79
N SER A 253 -11.45 7.94 59.34
CA SER A 253 -10.42 8.95 59.18
C SER A 253 -9.61 9.30 60.43
N GLN A 254 -8.34 9.75 60.23
CA GLN A 254 -7.62 10.80 61.01
C GLN A 254 -6.30 11.09 60.26
N ASP A 255 -6.08 12.25 59.69
CA ASP A 255 -5.75 13.59 60.18
C ASP A 255 -4.29 13.74 60.67
N GLY A 256 -3.63 14.78 60.22
CA GLY A 256 -2.43 15.40 60.79
C GLY A 256 -1.12 15.11 60.06
N GLY A 257 -0.44 16.01 59.50
CA GLY A 257 -0.08 17.33 59.71
C GLY A 257 1.34 17.61 59.24
N THR A 258 1.51 18.74 58.62
CA THR A 258 2.61 19.71 58.73
C THR A 258 4.08 19.33 58.49
N GLY A 259 4.71 20.21 57.73
CA GLY A 259 6.09 20.69 57.98
C GLY A 259 6.95 20.55 56.72
N GLU A 260 7.14 21.53 55.95
CA GLU A 260 8.01 22.71 56.00
C GLU A 260 9.44 22.48 55.50
N LYS A 261 9.79 23.29 54.48
CA LYS A 261 11.07 23.98 54.19
C LYS A 261 12.33 23.12 53.98
N THR A 262 13.20 23.41 53.09
CA THR A 262 13.87 24.60 52.54
C THR A 262 14.92 24.16 51.51
N GLN A 263 15.16 24.98 50.50
CA GLN A 263 16.44 25.55 50.02
C GLN A 263 17.63 24.55 49.92
N ASP A 264 18.49 24.56 49.00
CA ASP A 264 19.15 25.66 48.30
C ASP A 264 20.18 25.08 47.29
N GLU A 265 20.45 25.86 46.28
CA GLU A 265 21.73 26.13 45.61
C GLU A 265 22.62 25.01 45.05
N THR A 266 22.92 25.10 43.82
CA THR A 266 24.00 25.83 43.16
C THR A 266 25.11 24.97 42.56
N LYS A 267 25.36 25.23 41.29
CA LYS A 267 26.62 25.33 40.54
C LYS A 267 27.32 24.09 39.95
N GLN A 268 27.48 24.29 38.68
CA GLN A 268 28.73 24.25 37.89
C GLN A 268 29.49 22.90 37.78
N GLN A 269 29.53 22.34 36.65
CA GLN A 269 30.57 22.54 35.65
C GLN A 269 30.11 21.88 34.32
#